data_76f54c516d9a714d44056ce279ed440a
#
_entry.id   76f54c516d9a714d44056ce279ed440a
#
_cell.length_a   1.000
_cell.length_b   1.000
_cell.length_c   1.000
_cell.angle_alpha   90.00
_cell.angle_beta   90.00
_cell.angle_gamma   90.00
#
_symmetry.space_group_name_H-M   'P 1'
#
loop_
_entity.id
_entity.type
_entity.pdbx_description
1 polymer ?
#
loop_
_entity_poly.entity_id
_entity_poly.type
_entity_poly.pdbx_seq_one_letter_code
_entity_poly.pdbx_strand_id
1 'polypeptide(L)'
;MRAETRPDFFFIWSGDRFSLLFRIAVSLVSCHHPDARVVVYVVGPSPTSVHFQALLEDGTAEVVALDPAEVLGRLPLALSGAADVYSRLPRASHAARSNILRYALLHDHGGVYLDTDVLTVARFPDLDGVDAAIGLETVWSGDRRRVSGDRTVWMSPTTCAWALAYSAVRCDSLLASGRLGVAGRIDRFGHAWTELQANNAVLASSPRSQFIAEVLAGIGEVDSAIRYSTGPTLVHDVLSGTNANVRVFGPDVFYSIPPGQSFRLFEDVTFRLPDSAVAVHVTASNHETRVARMSATDPCARPGTVIHGLMDADAGMQQGKGRVTAG
;
A
#
# COMPACT_ATOMS: atom_id res chain seq x y z
N MET A 1 11.52 -22.04 -23.91
CA MET A 1 11.16 -21.08 -22.86
C MET A 1 9.75 -20.60 -23.15
N ARG A 2 8.78 -20.93 -22.29
CA ARG A 2 7.47 -20.26 -22.33
C ARG A 2 7.73 -18.79 -22.04
N ALA A 3 7.21 -17.88 -22.88
CA ALA A 3 7.19 -16.48 -22.53
C ALA A 3 6.51 -16.38 -21.16
N GLU A 4 7.25 -15.97 -20.14
CA GLU A 4 6.68 -15.71 -18.82
C GLU A 4 5.62 -14.65 -19.03
N THR A 5 4.36 -15.04 -18.91
CA THR A 5 3.26 -14.07 -18.98
C THR A 5 3.44 -13.09 -17.81
N ARG A 6 3.45 -11.80 -18.13
CA ARG A 6 3.62 -10.73 -17.14
C ARG A 6 2.49 -10.77 -16.12
N PRO A 7 2.73 -10.46 -14.84
CA PRO A 7 1.65 -10.32 -13.88
C PRO A 7 0.82 -9.08 -14.19
N ASP A 8 -0.51 -9.19 -14.03
CA ASP A 8 -1.38 -8.03 -14.07
C ASP A 8 -1.33 -7.28 -12.74
N PHE A 9 -1.28 -8.03 -11.62
CA PHE A 9 -1.11 -7.52 -10.26
C PHE A 9 0.01 -8.26 -9.55
N PHE A 10 0.78 -7.52 -8.76
CA PHE A 10 1.79 -8.18 -7.94
C PHE A 10 2.01 -7.49 -6.59
N PHE A 11 2.47 -8.31 -5.65
CA PHE A 11 2.85 -7.95 -4.30
C PHE A 11 4.31 -8.37 -4.07
N ILE A 12 4.98 -7.73 -3.12
CA ILE A 12 6.31 -8.15 -2.66
C ILE A 12 6.24 -8.41 -1.16
N TRP A 13 6.71 -9.57 -0.75
CA TRP A 13 6.81 -9.92 0.65
C TRP A 13 8.23 -10.29 1.06
N SER A 14 8.62 -9.87 2.27
CA SER A 14 9.87 -10.28 2.91
C SER A 14 9.64 -10.44 4.41
N GLY A 15 10.15 -11.52 5.00
CA GLY A 15 9.96 -11.85 6.41
C GLY A 15 9.00 -13.00 6.64
N ASP A 16 8.93 -13.49 7.88
CA ASP A 16 8.19 -14.71 8.22
C ASP A 16 6.72 -14.46 8.63
N ARG A 17 6.39 -13.27 9.15
CA ARG A 17 5.08 -12.96 9.75
C ARG A 17 4.04 -12.50 8.71
N PHE A 18 3.63 -13.38 7.81
CA PHE A 18 2.54 -13.10 6.87
C PHE A 18 1.19 -13.26 7.59
N SER A 19 0.44 -12.18 7.74
CA SER A 19 -0.79 -12.12 8.52
C SER A 19 -2.04 -12.45 7.70
N LEU A 20 -3.18 -12.64 8.40
CA LEU A 20 -4.48 -12.81 7.75
C LEU A 20 -4.85 -11.61 6.87
N LEU A 21 -4.59 -10.38 7.34
CA LEU A 21 -4.86 -9.16 6.56
C LEU A 21 -4.17 -9.20 5.20
N PHE A 22 -2.90 -9.63 5.17
CA PHE A 22 -2.11 -9.70 3.93
C PHE A 22 -2.65 -10.79 2.98
N ARG A 23 -3.09 -11.94 3.52
CA ARG A 23 -3.77 -12.95 2.70
C ARG A 23 -5.05 -12.38 2.07
N ILE A 24 -5.88 -11.69 2.87
CA ILE A 24 -7.12 -11.05 2.40
C ILE A 24 -6.82 -10.03 1.31
N ALA A 25 -5.78 -9.21 1.45
CA ALA A 25 -5.39 -8.24 0.42
C ALA A 25 -5.16 -8.91 -0.93
N VAL A 26 -4.44 -10.04 -0.95
CA VAL A 26 -4.20 -10.82 -2.18
C VAL A 26 -5.50 -11.43 -2.70
N SER A 27 -6.31 -12.04 -1.83
CA SER A 27 -7.58 -12.68 -2.22
C SER A 27 -8.57 -11.70 -2.82
N LEU A 28 -8.68 -10.47 -2.28
CA LEU A 28 -9.57 -9.44 -2.78
C LEU A 28 -9.21 -8.99 -4.21
N VAL A 29 -7.92 -8.92 -4.55
CA VAL A 29 -7.51 -8.64 -5.94
C VAL A 29 -8.03 -9.73 -6.87
N SER A 30 -7.78 -10.99 -6.56
CA SER A 30 -8.24 -12.13 -7.39
C SER A 30 -9.75 -12.20 -7.50
N CYS A 31 -10.48 -11.74 -6.48
CA CYS A 31 -11.93 -11.67 -6.51
C CYS A 31 -12.46 -10.59 -7.45
N HIS A 32 -11.90 -9.38 -7.37
CA HIS A 32 -12.33 -8.27 -8.23
C HIS A 32 -11.80 -8.40 -9.67
N HIS A 33 -10.75 -9.20 -9.87
CA HIS A 33 -10.10 -9.44 -11.16
C HIS A 33 -9.88 -10.94 -11.40
N PRO A 34 -10.95 -11.72 -11.63
CA PRO A 34 -10.86 -13.19 -11.70
C PRO A 34 -10.02 -13.71 -12.87
N ASP A 35 -9.87 -12.90 -13.92
CA ASP A 35 -9.10 -13.25 -15.11
C ASP A 35 -7.65 -12.75 -15.05
N ALA A 36 -7.29 -11.99 -14.01
CA ALA A 36 -5.97 -11.41 -13.86
C ALA A 36 -4.96 -12.40 -13.27
N ARG A 37 -3.73 -12.34 -13.74
CA ARG A 37 -2.60 -13.05 -13.13
C ARG A 37 -2.10 -12.26 -11.92
N VAL A 38 -2.32 -12.79 -10.72
CA VAL A 38 -1.88 -12.20 -9.47
C VAL A 38 -0.63 -12.95 -8.96
N VAL A 39 0.44 -12.22 -8.67
CA VAL A 39 1.71 -12.79 -8.22
C VAL A 39 2.13 -12.22 -6.87
N VAL A 40 2.56 -13.07 -5.96
CA VAL A 40 3.24 -12.68 -4.72
C VAL A 40 4.73 -13.05 -4.83
N TYR A 41 5.57 -12.05 -4.98
CA TYR A 41 7.01 -12.21 -4.97
C TYR A 41 7.54 -12.30 -3.55
N VAL A 42 8.27 -13.37 -3.23
CA VAL A 42 8.83 -13.60 -1.89
C VAL A 42 10.35 -13.42 -1.93
N VAL A 43 10.84 -12.47 -1.14
CA VAL A 43 12.27 -12.20 -0.99
C VAL A 43 12.81 -12.94 0.24
N GLY A 44 13.71 -13.88 0.03
CA GLY A 44 14.27 -14.74 1.08
C GLY A 44 13.46 -16.01 1.31
N PRO A 45 13.52 -16.60 2.53
CA PRO A 45 12.77 -17.81 2.84
C PRO A 45 11.26 -17.59 2.77
N SER A 46 10.53 -18.59 2.27
CA SER A 46 9.07 -18.57 2.29
C SER A 46 8.54 -18.53 3.72
N PRO A 47 7.52 -17.68 4.01
CA PRO A 47 6.90 -17.63 5.33
C PRO A 47 6.29 -18.99 5.73
N THR A 48 6.39 -19.31 7.02
CA THR A 48 5.81 -20.55 7.59
C THR A 48 4.45 -20.32 8.24
N SER A 49 3.94 -19.09 8.23
CA SER A 49 2.67 -18.75 8.85
C SER A 49 1.49 -19.49 8.23
N VAL A 50 0.48 -19.83 9.03
CA VAL A 50 -0.74 -20.51 8.58
C VAL A 50 -1.46 -19.77 7.45
N HIS A 51 -1.41 -18.44 7.46
CA HIS A 51 -2.07 -17.62 6.44
C HIS A 51 -1.32 -17.64 5.10
N PHE A 52 0.00 -17.80 5.13
CA PHE A 52 0.78 -17.96 3.91
C PHE A 52 0.60 -19.38 3.32
N GLN A 53 0.56 -20.40 4.16
CA GLN A 53 0.26 -21.76 3.72
C GLN A 53 -1.14 -21.84 3.08
N ALA A 54 -2.15 -21.21 3.72
CA ALA A 54 -3.48 -21.13 3.14
C ALA A 54 -3.48 -20.39 1.78
N LEU A 55 -2.68 -19.34 1.59
CA LEU A 55 -2.55 -18.67 0.29
C LEU A 55 -2.02 -19.60 -0.80
N LEU A 56 -1.04 -20.49 -0.46
CA LEU A 56 -0.51 -21.49 -1.38
C LEU A 56 -1.56 -22.55 -1.74
N GLU A 57 -2.34 -22.99 -0.75
CA GLU A 57 -3.37 -24.02 -0.92
C GLU A 57 -4.59 -23.49 -1.71
N ASP A 58 -5.00 -22.26 -1.46
CA ASP A 58 -6.15 -21.63 -2.12
C ASP A 58 -5.93 -21.37 -3.62
N GLY A 59 -4.66 -21.30 -4.06
CA GLY A 59 -4.29 -21.02 -5.45
C GLY A 59 -4.81 -19.66 -5.96
N THR A 60 -5.10 -18.72 -5.06
CA THR A 60 -5.62 -17.38 -5.40
C THR A 60 -4.57 -16.48 -6.03
N ALA A 61 -3.29 -16.80 -5.84
CA ALA A 61 -2.17 -16.10 -6.45
C ALA A 61 -1.02 -17.08 -6.71
N GLU A 62 -0.22 -16.77 -7.70
CA GLU A 62 1.06 -17.45 -7.93
C GLU A 62 2.09 -16.91 -6.92
N VAL A 63 2.82 -17.80 -6.26
CA VAL A 63 3.91 -17.40 -5.36
C VAL A 63 5.24 -17.69 -6.01
N VAL A 64 6.07 -16.67 -6.17
CA VAL A 64 7.35 -16.74 -6.87
C VAL A 64 8.47 -16.27 -5.95
N ALA A 65 9.52 -17.10 -5.81
CA ALA A 65 10.73 -16.69 -5.13
C ALA A 65 11.43 -15.58 -5.95
N LEU A 66 11.75 -14.46 -5.32
CA LEU A 66 12.40 -13.33 -5.97
C LEU A 66 13.86 -13.24 -5.55
N ASP A 67 14.77 -13.35 -6.52
CA ASP A 67 16.17 -12.99 -6.31
C ASP A 67 16.37 -11.50 -6.63
N PRO A 68 16.65 -10.65 -5.64
CA PRO A 68 16.89 -9.24 -5.87
C PRO A 68 18.06 -8.96 -6.80
N ALA A 69 19.11 -9.79 -6.79
CA ALA A 69 20.28 -9.61 -7.65
C ALA A 69 19.92 -9.82 -9.13
N GLU A 70 19.06 -10.79 -9.42
CA GLU A 70 18.59 -11.05 -10.78
C GLU A 70 17.73 -9.90 -11.29
N VAL A 71 16.76 -9.42 -10.49
CA VAL A 71 15.86 -8.31 -10.88
C VAL A 71 16.63 -7.02 -11.10
N LEU A 72 17.49 -6.66 -10.16
CA LEU A 72 18.28 -5.42 -10.24
C LEU A 72 19.37 -5.50 -11.34
N GLY A 73 19.89 -6.69 -11.61
CA GLY A 73 20.85 -6.93 -12.69
C GLY A 73 20.26 -6.77 -14.11
N ARG A 74 18.92 -6.79 -14.25
CA ARG A 74 18.24 -6.51 -15.53
C ARG A 74 18.05 -5.02 -15.80
N LEU A 75 18.28 -4.15 -14.81
CA LEU A 75 18.16 -2.71 -14.99
C LEU A 75 19.21 -2.19 -15.99
N PRO A 76 18.86 -1.24 -16.86
CA PRO A 76 19.83 -0.54 -17.69
C PRO A 76 20.95 0.09 -16.85
N LEU A 77 22.16 0.20 -17.40
CA LEU A 77 23.31 0.77 -16.70
C LEU A 77 23.03 2.18 -16.12
N ALA A 78 22.25 2.98 -16.81
CA ALA A 78 21.84 4.31 -16.36
C ALA A 78 21.00 4.28 -15.06
N LEU A 79 20.43 3.13 -14.69
CA LEU A 79 19.60 2.92 -13.49
C LEU A 79 20.30 2.06 -12.44
N SER A 80 21.58 1.70 -12.64
CA SER A 80 22.35 0.83 -11.73
C SER A 80 22.54 1.41 -10.35
N GLY A 81 22.44 2.73 -10.16
CA GLY A 81 22.47 3.40 -8.86
C GLY A 81 21.44 2.84 -7.87
N ALA A 82 20.29 2.40 -8.35
CA ALA A 82 19.28 1.74 -7.52
C ALA A 82 19.77 0.39 -6.93
N ALA A 83 20.51 -0.40 -7.72
CA ALA A 83 21.13 -1.64 -7.26
C ALA A 83 22.22 -1.38 -6.21
N ASP A 84 23.02 -0.34 -6.40
CA ASP A 84 24.04 0.07 -5.44
C ASP A 84 23.43 0.50 -4.11
N VAL A 85 22.35 1.30 -4.12
CA VAL A 85 21.63 1.67 -2.91
C VAL A 85 21.04 0.43 -2.25
N TYR A 86 20.38 -0.45 -3.00
CA TYR A 86 19.83 -1.69 -2.47
C TYR A 86 20.87 -2.55 -1.74
N SER A 87 22.07 -2.67 -2.31
CA SER A 87 23.16 -3.48 -1.73
C SER A 87 23.65 -2.94 -0.38
N ARG A 88 23.60 -1.62 -0.19
CA ARG A 88 24.02 -0.92 1.03
C ARG A 88 22.94 -0.87 2.11
N LEU A 89 21.67 -1.07 1.75
CA LEU A 89 20.57 -1.07 2.72
C LEU A 89 20.69 -2.25 3.70
N PRO A 90 20.52 -2.01 5.01
CA PRO A 90 20.44 -3.08 5.99
C PRO A 90 19.36 -4.11 5.62
N ARG A 91 19.62 -5.39 5.90
CA ARG A 91 18.65 -6.46 5.62
C ARG A 91 17.30 -6.23 6.32
N ALA A 92 17.30 -5.60 7.50
CA ALA A 92 16.12 -5.26 8.27
C ALA A 92 15.31 -4.08 7.69
N SER A 93 15.83 -3.36 6.70
CA SER A 93 15.14 -2.24 6.05
C SER A 93 14.14 -2.74 5.00
N HIS A 94 13.19 -3.61 5.41
CA HIS A 94 12.25 -4.27 4.51
C HIS A 94 11.49 -3.30 3.61
N ALA A 95 10.98 -2.19 4.15
CA ALA A 95 10.21 -1.20 3.39
C ALA A 95 11.07 -0.51 2.30
N ALA A 96 12.28 -0.03 2.65
CA ALA A 96 13.16 0.62 1.68
C ALA A 96 13.62 -0.34 0.57
N ARG A 97 13.91 -1.58 0.93
CA ARG A 97 14.28 -2.63 -0.02
C ARG A 97 13.10 -2.98 -0.93
N SER A 98 11.89 -3.11 -0.38
CA SER A 98 10.67 -3.34 -1.16
C SER A 98 10.38 -2.18 -2.13
N ASN A 99 10.61 -0.92 -1.71
CA ASN A 99 10.46 0.23 -2.59
C ASN A 99 11.31 0.10 -3.86
N ILE A 100 12.59 -0.26 -3.73
CA ILE A 100 13.47 -0.40 -4.89
C ILE A 100 13.03 -1.57 -5.79
N LEU A 101 12.68 -2.70 -5.20
CA LEU A 101 12.26 -3.88 -5.96
C LEU A 101 10.93 -3.65 -6.71
N ARG A 102 9.95 -2.94 -6.11
CA ARG A 102 8.68 -2.64 -6.81
C ARG A 102 8.90 -1.80 -8.06
N TYR A 103 9.79 -0.80 -7.98
CA TYR A 103 10.11 0.02 -9.16
C TYR A 103 10.87 -0.77 -10.21
N ALA A 104 11.82 -1.62 -9.80
CA ALA A 104 12.56 -2.47 -10.73
C ALA A 104 11.62 -3.46 -11.48
N LEU A 105 10.69 -4.10 -10.77
CA LEU A 105 9.70 -4.99 -11.37
C LEU A 105 8.73 -4.22 -12.27
N LEU A 106 8.21 -3.07 -11.83
CA LEU A 106 7.35 -2.22 -12.65
C LEU A 106 8.07 -1.76 -13.93
N HIS A 107 9.37 -1.42 -13.85
CA HIS A 107 10.16 -1.08 -15.03
C HIS A 107 10.36 -2.28 -15.96
N ASP A 108 10.59 -3.48 -15.41
CA ASP A 108 10.87 -4.68 -16.20
C ASP A 108 9.61 -5.16 -16.94
N HIS A 109 8.50 -5.35 -16.25
CA HIS A 109 7.31 -5.98 -16.83
C HIS A 109 6.03 -5.13 -16.79
N GLY A 110 6.01 -4.00 -16.06
CA GLY A 110 4.79 -3.21 -15.87
C GLY A 110 3.81 -3.90 -14.92
N GLY A 111 2.52 -3.57 -15.07
CA GLY A 111 1.45 -4.10 -14.25
C GLY A 111 1.08 -3.19 -13.08
N VAL A 112 0.34 -3.72 -12.11
CA VAL A 112 -0.12 -3.02 -10.92
C VAL A 112 0.55 -3.61 -9.67
N TYR A 113 1.34 -2.79 -9.00
CA TYR A 113 1.91 -3.11 -7.70
C TYR A 113 0.96 -2.67 -6.58
N LEU A 114 0.80 -3.51 -5.58
CA LEU A 114 0.06 -3.21 -4.35
C LEU A 114 0.90 -3.60 -3.12
N ASP A 115 0.92 -2.72 -2.11
CA ASP A 115 1.39 -3.13 -0.78
C ASP A 115 0.44 -4.18 -0.19
N THR A 116 0.97 -5.10 0.59
CA THR A 116 0.19 -6.22 1.15
C THR A 116 -0.88 -5.81 2.18
N ASP A 117 -0.95 -4.54 2.52
CA ASP A 117 -1.98 -3.93 3.36
C ASP A 117 -2.91 -2.97 2.60
N VAL A 118 -2.92 -3.06 1.28
CA VAL A 118 -3.90 -2.41 0.40
C VAL A 118 -5.02 -3.41 0.10
N LEU A 119 -6.23 -3.10 0.55
CA LEU A 119 -7.42 -3.94 0.37
C LEU A 119 -8.24 -3.43 -0.81
N THR A 120 -8.34 -4.21 -1.87
CA THR A 120 -9.14 -3.89 -3.06
C THR A 120 -10.63 -4.04 -2.74
N VAL A 121 -11.44 -3.05 -3.13
CA VAL A 121 -12.89 -3.02 -2.86
C VAL A 121 -13.73 -2.90 -4.13
N ALA A 122 -13.09 -2.61 -5.27
CA ALA A 122 -13.71 -2.56 -6.58
C ALA A 122 -12.69 -2.87 -7.67
N ARG A 123 -13.13 -3.02 -8.92
CA ARG A 123 -12.22 -3.19 -10.07
C ARG A 123 -11.35 -1.96 -10.26
N PHE A 124 -10.08 -2.20 -10.53
CA PHE A 124 -9.17 -1.14 -10.98
C PHE A 124 -9.65 -0.58 -12.32
N PRO A 125 -9.51 0.75 -12.52
CA PRO A 125 -9.84 1.37 -13.79
C PRO A 125 -8.91 0.87 -14.89
N ASP A 126 -9.37 0.96 -16.13
CA ASP A 126 -8.53 0.75 -17.29
C ASP A 126 -7.39 1.78 -17.32
N LEU A 127 -6.17 1.30 -17.51
CA LEU A 127 -4.94 2.10 -17.52
C LEU A 127 -4.26 2.07 -18.90
N ASP A 128 -4.96 1.63 -19.95
CA ASP A 128 -4.43 1.61 -21.29
C ASP A 128 -4.03 3.01 -21.75
N GLY A 129 -2.89 3.09 -22.40
CA GLY A 129 -2.37 4.34 -22.99
C GLY A 129 -1.74 5.32 -22.00
N VAL A 130 -1.61 4.98 -20.71
CA VAL A 130 -0.84 5.78 -19.75
C VAL A 130 0.55 5.16 -19.52
N ASP A 131 1.54 6.00 -19.25
CA ASP A 131 2.89 5.54 -18.90
C ASP A 131 2.91 4.94 -17.49
N ALA A 132 2.28 5.65 -16.55
CA ALA A 132 2.12 5.19 -15.18
C ALA A 132 0.82 5.72 -14.55
N ALA A 133 0.40 5.12 -13.44
CA ALA A 133 -0.71 5.61 -12.63
C ALA A 133 -0.36 5.56 -11.15
N ILE A 134 -0.79 6.59 -10.40
CA ILE A 134 -0.48 6.78 -8.99
C ILE A 134 -1.63 7.45 -8.26
N GLY A 135 -1.78 7.17 -6.97
CA GLY A 135 -2.72 7.84 -6.09
C GLY A 135 -2.05 8.90 -5.21
N LEU A 136 -2.81 9.96 -4.92
CA LEU A 136 -2.47 10.94 -3.90
C LEU A 136 -3.06 10.51 -2.56
N GLU A 137 -2.32 10.76 -1.50
CA GLU A 137 -2.72 10.54 -0.12
C GLU A 137 -2.77 11.87 0.62
N THR A 138 -3.73 12.02 1.52
CA THR A 138 -3.80 13.19 2.40
C THR A 138 -2.88 12.97 3.60
N VAL A 139 -1.83 13.78 3.71
CA VAL A 139 -0.86 13.72 4.81
C VAL A 139 -0.87 15.01 5.61
N TRP A 140 -0.38 14.96 6.85
CA TRP A 140 -0.19 16.17 7.64
C TRP A 140 0.91 17.04 7.01
N SER A 141 0.65 18.33 6.82
CA SER A 141 1.56 19.27 6.16
C SER A 141 2.93 19.47 6.85
N GLY A 142 3.06 19.05 8.10
CA GLY A 142 4.32 19.00 8.84
C GLY A 142 5.09 17.68 8.69
N ASP A 143 4.55 16.68 8.03
CA ASP A 143 5.15 15.34 8.02
C ASP A 143 6.49 15.30 7.28
N ARG A 144 6.61 15.93 6.14
CA ARG A 144 7.88 16.03 5.39
C ARG A 144 8.99 16.70 6.20
N ARG A 145 8.67 17.82 6.89
CA ARG A 145 9.62 18.53 7.77
C ARG A 145 10.02 17.67 8.97
N ARG A 146 9.07 16.97 9.57
CA ARG A 146 9.32 16.01 10.66
C ARG A 146 10.26 14.89 10.22
N VAL A 147 10.02 14.32 9.06
CA VAL A 147 10.83 13.21 8.49
C VAL A 147 12.25 13.66 8.18
N SER A 148 12.45 14.90 7.72
CA SER A 148 13.78 15.50 7.51
C SER A 148 14.50 15.91 8.80
N GLY A 149 13.90 15.67 9.98
CA GLY A 149 14.52 15.96 11.29
C GLY A 149 14.30 17.36 11.83
N ASP A 150 13.46 18.18 11.18
CA ASP A 150 13.11 19.51 11.68
C ASP A 150 12.20 19.41 12.91
N ARG A 151 12.81 19.59 14.08
CA ARG A 151 12.09 19.55 15.37
C ARG A 151 11.21 20.78 15.63
N THR A 152 11.43 21.88 14.92
CA THR A 152 10.64 23.12 15.12
C THR A 152 9.19 22.94 14.68
N VAL A 153 8.90 21.96 13.83
CA VAL A 153 7.56 21.62 13.40
C VAL A 153 6.61 21.35 14.58
N TRP A 154 7.12 20.81 15.68
CA TRP A 154 6.32 20.50 16.89
C TRP A 154 5.88 21.75 17.67
N MET A 155 6.51 22.88 17.42
CA MET A 155 6.17 24.16 18.05
C MET A 155 5.21 25.00 17.18
N SER A 156 4.84 24.51 16.01
CA SER A 156 3.94 25.20 15.10
C SER A 156 2.49 25.16 15.62
N PRO A 157 1.75 26.29 15.57
CA PRO A 157 0.32 26.30 15.89
C PRO A 157 -0.51 25.31 15.06
N THR A 158 -0.14 25.11 13.79
CA THR A 158 -0.79 24.13 12.89
C THR A 158 -0.60 22.70 13.38
N THR A 159 0.58 22.36 13.91
CA THR A 159 0.83 21.04 14.52
C THR A 159 0.01 20.82 15.77
N CYS A 160 -0.09 21.85 16.64
CA CYS A 160 -0.92 21.76 17.85
C CYS A 160 -2.41 21.57 17.47
N ALA A 161 -2.90 22.33 16.50
CA ALA A 161 -4.28 22.20 16.00
C ALA A 161 -4.53 20.80 15.40
N TRP A 162 -3.61 20.31 14.58
CA TRP A 162 -3.67 18.95 14.01
C TRP A 162 -3.66 17.88 15.11
N ALA A 163 -2.79 17.99 16.11
CA ALA A 163 -2.70 17.01 17.20
C ALA A 163 -3.97 16.98 18.06
N LEU A 164 -4.58 18.14 18.32
CA LEU A 164 -5.87 18.24 19.02
C LEU A 164 -6.99 17.62 18.20
N ALA A 165 -7.06 17.94 16.91
CA ALA A 165 -8.04 17.38 16.00
C ALA A 165 -7.92 15.84 15.92
N TYR A 166 -6.70 15.32 15.73
CA TYR A 166 -6.40 13.90 15.74
C TYR A 166 -6.84 13.24 17.05
N SER A 167 -6.52 13.83 18.19
CA SER A 167 -6.88 13.31 19.51
C SER A 167 -8.40 13.28 19.70
N ALA A 168 -9.13 14.30 19.23
CA ALA A 168 -10.58 14.35 19.31
C ALA A 168 -11.23 13.23 18.44
N VAL A 169 -10.75 13.00 17.21
CA VAL A 169 -11.20 11.90 16.35
C VAL A 169 -10.90 10.55 17.00
N ARG A 170 -9.71 10.41 17.61
CA ARG A 170 -9.32 9.20 18.30
C ARG A 170 -10.22 8.90 19.49
N CYS A 171 -10.55 9.90 20.31
CA CYS A 171 -11.49 9.78 21.42
C CYS A 171 -12.89 9.38 20.95
N ASP A 172 -13.42 10.02 19.91
CA ASP A 172 -14.72 9.66 19.34
C ASP A 172 -14.75 8.21 18.86
N SER A 173 -13.73 7.77 18.12
CA SER A 173 -13.65 6.39 17.63
C SER A 173 -13.54 5.38 18.77
N LEU A 174 -12.77 5.67 19.83
CA LEU A 174 -12.58 4.76 20.96
C LEU A 174 -13.83 4.70 21.85
N LEU A 175 -14.41 5.85 22.20
CA LEU A 175 -15.46 5.96 23.23
C LEU A 175 -16.87 5.86 22.65
N ALA A 176 -17.08 6.38 21.46
CA ALA A 176 -18.39 6.47 20.81
C ALA A 176 -18.47 5.74 19.46
N SER A 177 -17.41 5.00 19.06
CA SER A 177 -17.36 4.29 17.77
C SER A 177 -17.59 5.20 16.56
N GLY A 178 -17.14 6.47 16.64
CA GLY A 178 -17.29 7.48 15.61
C GLY A 178 -18.66 8.19 15.58
N ARG A 179 -19.58 7.80 16.46
CA ARG A 179 -20.99 8.27 16.41
C ARG A 179 -21.18 9.75 16.73
N LEU A 180 -20.21 10.40 17.37
CA LEU A 180 -20.28 11.85 17.61
C LEU A 180 -19.96 12.66 16.35
N GLY A 181 -19.43 12.01 15.30
CA GLY A 181 -19.17 12.61 14.00
C GLY A 181 -18.05 13.64 14.02
N VAL A 182 -17.11 13.54 14.96
CA VAL A 182 -16.00 14.48 15.12
C VAL A 182 -15.13 14.51 13.88
N ALA A 183 -14.85 13.35 13.28
CA ALA A 183 -14.03 13.25 12.07
C ALA A 183 -14.62 14.07 10.91
N GLY A 184 -15.89 13.88 10.59
CA GLY A 184 -16.55 14.63 9.51
C GLY A 184 -16.66 16.15 9.74
N ARG A 185 -16.61 16.59 11.00
CA ARG A 185 -16.52 18.03 11.32
C ARG A 185 -15.11 18.56 11.09
N ILE A 186 -14.11 17.79 11.47
CA ILE A 186 -12.69 18.15 11.30
C ILE A 186 -12.30 18.14 9.84
N ASP A 187 -12.76 17.17 9.05
CA ASP A 187 -12.46 17.05 7.63
C ASP A 187 -12.85 18.29 6.83
N ARG A 188 -13.93 19.01 7.27
CA ARG A 188 -14.33 20.29 6.65
C ARG A 188 -13.32 21.43 6.83
N PHE A 189 -12.50 21.36 7.87
CA PHE A 189 -11.49 22.38 8.20
C PHE A 189 -10.07 21.87 8.00
N GLY A 190 -9.90 20.58 7.71
CA GLY A 190 -8.63 19.86 7.68
C GLY A 190 -7.66 20.34 6.60
N HIS A 191 -8.15 20.97 5.52
CA HIS A 191 -7.32 21.46 4.42
C HIS A 191 -6.23 22.45 4.84
N ALA A 192 -6.39 23.14 5.97
CA ALA A 192 -5.38 24.06 6.50
C ALA A 192 -4.17 23.33 7.12
N TRP A 193 -4.29 22.03 7.42
CA TRP A 193 -3.29 21.25 8.14
C TRP A 193 -2.77 20.03 7.36
N THR A 194 -3.31 19.82 6.18
CA THR A 194 -2.97 18.67 5.35
C THR A 194 -2.53 19.11 3.97
N GLU A 195 -1.76 18.26 3.32
CA GLU A 195 -1.35 18.40 1.93
C GLU A 195 -1.54 17.07 1.20
N LEU A 196 -1.57 17.11 -0.11
CA LEU A 196 -1.61 15.92 -0.96
C LEU A 196 -0.19 15.49 -1.30
N GLN A 197 0.10 14.23 -1.08
CA GLN A 197 1.37 13.61 -1.41
C GLN A 197 1.13 12.36 -2.24
N ALA A 198 1.94 12.14 -3.29
CA ALA A 198 1.91 10.89 -4.01
C ALA A 198 2.36 9.75 -3.06
N ASN A 199 1.64 8.63 -3.11
CA ASN A 199 1.97 7.45 -2.31
C ASN A 199 2.31 6.28 -3.25
N ASN A 200 3.25 5.44 -2.84
CA ASN A 200 3.76 4.32 -3.62
C ASN A 200 3.24 2.94 -3.20
N ALA A 201 2.22 2.89 -2.34
CA ALA A 201 1.58 1.64 -1.95
C ALA A 201 0.69 1.06 -3.06
N VAL A 202 0.21 1.92 -3.98
CA VAL A 202 -0.49 1.56 -5.22
C VAL A 202 0.21 2.26 -6.37
N LEU A 203 0.81 1.48 -7.26
CA LEU A 203 1.48 1.97 -8.46
C LEU A 203 1.15 1.08 -9.65
N ALA A 204 0.84 1.67 -10.77
CA ALA A 204 0.73 0.94 -12.03
C ALA A 204 1.63 1.56 -13.09
N SER A 205 2.15 0.76 -13.99
CA SER A 205 2.91 1.28 -15.11
C SER A 205 2.89 0.34 -16.32
N SER A 206 3.15 0.92 -17.49
CA SER A 206 3.58 0.16 -18.65
C SER A 206 5.02 -0.36 -18.43
N PRO A 207 5.43 -1.43 -19.14
CA PRO A 207 6.83 -1.87 -19.13
C PRO A 207 7.74 -0.75 -19.66
N ARG A 208 8.88 -0.58 -18.99
CA ARG A 208 9.87 0.46 -19.33
C ARG A 208 9.30 1.88 -19.23
N SER A 209 8.35 2.09 -18.35
CA SER A 209 7.77 3.40 -18.05
C SER A 209 8.84 4.45 -17.83
N GLN A 210 8.67 5.61 -18.46
CA GLN A 210 9.53 6.76 -18.26
C GLN A 210 9.47 7.25 -16.82
N PHE A 211 8.27 7.35 -16.25
CA PHE A 211 8.07 7.76 -14.85
C PHE A 211 8.81 6.83 -13.87
N ILE A 212 8.68 5.52 -14.04
CA ILE A 212 9.36 4.55 -13.18
C ILE A 212 10.88 4.59 -13.37
N ALA A 213 11.37 4.83 -14.59
CA ALA A 213 12.78 5.01 -14.85
C ALA A 213 13.34 6.26 -14.12
N GLU A 214 12.59 7.38 -14.14
CA GLU A 214 12.95 8.61 -13.41
C GLU A 214 12.98 8.38 -11.90
N VAL A 215 12.02 7.62 -11.34
CA VAL A 215 12.03 7.21 -9.92
C VAL A 215 13.26 6.37 -9.59
N LEU A 216 13.60 5.38 -10.42
CA LEU A 216 14.79 4.53 -10.23
C LEU A 216 16.09 5.33 -10.31
N ALA A 217 16.19 6.29 -11.24
CA ALA A 217 17.34 7.17 -11.34
C ALA A 217 17.49 8.02 -10.06
N GLY A 218 16.39 8.58 -9.56
CA GLY A 218 16.38 9.37 -8.33
C GLY A 218 16.81 8.59 -7.07
N ILE A 219 16.63 7.26 -7.02
CA ILE A 219 17.10 6.44 -5.89
C ILE A 219 18.62 6.57 -5.71
N GLY A 220 19.39 6.65 -6.80
CA GLY A 220 20.85 6.80 -6.73
C GLY A 220 21.31 8.09 -6.04
N GLU A 221 20.47 9.10 -5.99
CA GLU A 221 20.78 10.46 -5.52
C GLU A 221 20.27 10.75 -4.09
N VAL A 222 19.33 9.93 -3.55
CA VAL A 222 18.75 10.18 -2.23
C VAL A 222 19.60 9.60 -1.10
N ASP A 223 19.59 10.28 0.05
CA ASP A 223 20.11 9.71 1.29
C ASP A 223 19.13 8.64 1.82
N SER A 224 19.50 7.39 1.60
CA SER A 224 18.70 6.22 2.03
C SER A 224 18.58 6.06 3.55
N ALA A 225 19.34 6.81 4.35
CA ALA A 225 19.20 6.86 5.80
C ALA A 225 17.99 7.69 6.24
N ILE A 226 17.51 8.59 5.37
CA ILE A 226 16.30 9.38 5.64
C ILE A 226 15.06 8.50 5.39
N ARG A 227 14.18 8.44 6.38
CA ARG A 227 12.93 7.68 6.28
C ARG A 227 12.08 8.19 5.11
N TYR A 228 11.51 7.28 4.33
CA TYR A 228 10.68 7.53 3.13
C TYR A 228 11.42 8.14 1.92
N SER A 229 12.73 8.37 1.99
CA SER A 229 13.50 8.94 0.89
C SER A 229 13.47 8.09 -0.39
N THR A 230 13.35 6.77 -0.29
CA THR A 230 13.19 5.84 -1.43
C THR A 230 11.73 5.51 -1.74
N GLY A 231 10.79 6.11 -1.03
CA GLY A 231 9.35 5.81 -1.10
C GLY A 231 8.50 7.01 -1.52
N PRO A 232 7.45 7.34 -0.76
CA PRO A 232 6.46 8.36 -1.14
C PRO A 232 7.08 9.73 -1.43
N THR A 233 8.11 10.12 -0.69
CA THR A 233 8.76 11.43 -0.90
C THR A 233 9.41 11.51 -2.28
N LEU A 234 10.22 10.51 -2.65
CA LEU A 234 10.87 10.46 -3.96
C LEU A 234 9.84 10.46 -5.10
N VAL A 235 8.83 9.60 -4.98
CA VAL A 235 7.80 9.47 -6.01
C VAL A 235 7.03 10.78 -6.19
N HIS A 236 6.74 11.51 -5.10
CA HIS A 236 6.10 12.82 -5.15
C HIS A 236 6.98 13.88 -5.82
N ASP A 237 8.28 13.88 -5.50
CA ASP A 237 9.23 14.84 -6.06
C ASP A 237 9.40 14.59 -7.58
N VAL A 238 9.52 13.32 -8.00
CA VAL A 238 9.58 12.95 -9.42
C VAL A 238 8.27 13.31 -10.13
N LEU A 239 7.10 13.01 -9.52
CA LEU A 239 5.80 13.36 -10.10
C LEU A 239 5.66 14.86 -10.37
N SER A 240 6.24 15.68 -9.51
CA SER A 240 6.19 17.14 -9.64
C SER A 240 7.05 17.69 -10.78
N GLY A 241 8.04 16.92 -11.28
CA GLY A 241 8.98 17.35 -12.32
C GLY A 241 8.92 16.57 -13.63
N THR A 242 8.17 15.46 -13.69
CA THR A 242 8.12 14.58 -14.86
C THR A 242 7.30 15.17 -16.01
N ASN A 243 7.68 14.80 -17.23
CA ASN A 243 6.88 15.01 -18.44
C ASN A 243 6.21 13.71 -18.94
N ALA A 244 6.33 12.61 -18.18
CA ALA A 244 5.68 11.35 -18.49
C ALA A 244 4.14 11.49 -18.41
N ASN A 245 3.42 10.68 -19.18
CA ASN A 245 1.96 10.64 -19.13
C ASN A 245 1.49 9.83 -17.90
N VAL A 246 1.47 10.48 -16.73
CA VAL A 246 1.07 9.86 -15.47
C VAL A 246 -0.39 10.18 -15.13
N ARG A 247 -1.21 9.14 -14.96
CA ARG A 247 -2.57 9.29 -14.44
C ARG A 247 -2.54 9.41 -12.92
N VAL A 248 -2.97 10.56 -12.41
CA VAL A 248 -2.99 10.84 -10.97
C VAL A 248 -4.41 10.71 -10.44
N PHE A 249 -4.60 9.84 -9.44
CA PHE A 249 -5.89 9.65 -8.77
C PHE A 249 -5.94 10.46 -7.46
N GLY A 250 -7.12 11.02 -7.16
CA GLY A 250 -7.38 11.65 -5.87
C GLY A 250 -7.37 10.65 -4.70
N PRO A 251 -7.31 11.15 -3.46
CA PRO A 251 -7.28 10.31 -2.26
C PRO A 251 -8.46 9.33 -2.17
N ASP A 252 -9.63 9.72 -2.64
CA ASP A 252 -10.86 8.92 -2.55
C ASP A 252 -10.76 7.57 -3.24
N VAL A 253 -9.81 7.40 -4.19
CA VAL A 253 -9.70 6.18 -4.99
C VAL A 253 -8.92 5.08 -4.26
N PHE A 254 -7.77 5.40 -3.65
CA PHE A 254 -6.90 4.40 -2.99
C PHE A 254 -6.60 4.71 -1.53
N TYR A 255 -6.69 5.98 -1.12
CA TYR A 255 -6.21 6.47 0.17
C TYR A 255 -7.28 7.30 0.89
N SER A 256 -8.51 6.79 0.90
CA SER A 256 -9.71 7.47 1.42
C SER A 256 -9.60 7.88 2.90
N ILE A 257 -8.57 7.43 3.58
CA ILE A 257 -8.32 7.77 4.98
C ILE A 257 -6.82 8.10 5.18
N PRO A 258 -6.52 9.25 5.81
CA PRO A 258 -5.13 9.59 6.12
C PRO A 258 -4.46 8.52 7.00
N PRO A 259 -3.13 8.26 6.85
CA PRO A 259 -2.42 7.23 7.61
C PRO A 259 -2.59 7.34 9.13
N GLY A 260 -2.57 8.57 9.65
CA GLY A 260 -2.77 8.84 11.06
C GLY A 260 -4.18 8.51 11.57
N GLN A 261 -5.17 8.40 10.67
CA GLN A 261 -6.55 8.08 11.01
C GLN A 261 -6.96 6.64 10.63
N SER A 262 -6.05 5.81 10.15
CA SER A 262 -6.34 4.44 9.70
C SER A 262 -6.94 3.54 10.79
N PHE A 263 -6.82 3.91 12.08
CA PHE A 263 -7.53 3.24 13.18
C PHE A 263 -9.06 3.24 13.00
N ARG A 264 -9.63 4.24 12.28
CA ARG A 264 -11.06 4.32 12.02
C ARG A 264 -11.57 3.13 11.20
N LEU A 265 -10.74 2.56 10.36
CA LEU A 265 -11.07 1.35 9.60
C LEU A 265 -11.47 0.16 10.51
N PHE A 266 -10.97 0.14 11.75
CA PHE A 266 -11.21 -0.91 12.75
C PHE A 266 -12.23 -0.52 13.84
N GLU A 267 -12.43 0.79 14.07
CA GLU A 267 -13.10 1.29 15.29
C GLU A 267 -14.31 2.18 15.02
N ASP A 268 -14.36 2.85 13.87
CA ASP A 268 -15.41 3.82 13.51
C ASP A 268 -16.49 3.13 12.66
N VAL A 269 -17.63 2.88 13.29
CA VAL A 269 -18.77 2.22 12.62
C VAL A 269 -19.57 3.18 11.71
N THR A 270 -19.23 4.47 11.72
CA THR A 270 -19.87 5.47 10.86
C THR A 270 -19.05 5.80 9.62
N PHE A 271 -17.76 5.44 9.62
CA PHE A 271 -16.91 5.65 8.45
C PHE A 271 -17.36 4.75 7.29
N ARG A 272 -17.46 5.34 6.12
CA ARG A 272 -17.76 4.64 4.86
C ARG A 272 -16.72 5.02 3.83
N LEU A 273 -16.34 4.04 3.02
CA LEU A 273 -15.52 4.32 1.85
C LEU A 273 -16.33 5.14 0.84
N PRO A 274 -15.70 6.08 0.13
CA PRO A 274 -16.32 6.77 -1.00
C PRO A 274 -16.80 5.79 -2.08
N ASP A 275 -17.83 6.13 -2.84
CA ASP A 275 -18.30 5.32 -3.96
C ASP A 275 -17.23 5.17 -5.07
N SER A 276 -16.30 6.11 -5.14
CA SER A 276 -15.13 6.09 -6.04
C SER A 276 -13.98 5.20 -5.56
N ALA A 277 -14.06 4.64 -4.34
CA ALA A 277 -12.98 3.85 -3.79
C ALA A 277 -12.78 2.55 -4.57
N VAL A 278 -11.56 2.32 -5.00
CA VAL A 278 -11.10 1.09 -5.65
C VAL A 278 -10.32 0.23 -4.67
N ALA A 279 -9.58 0.87 -3.78
CA ALA A 279 -8.85 0.21 -2.71
C ALA A 279 -8.78 1.09 -1.45
N VAL A 280 -8.42 0.49 -0.34
CA VAL A 280 -8.13 1.20 0.91
C VAL A 280 -6.80 0.73 1.49
N HIS A 281 -5.91 1.69 1.76
CA HIS A 281 -4.63 1.44 2.40
C HIS A 281 -4.77 1.44 3.92
N VAL A 282 -4.53 0.30 4.55
CA VAL A 282 -4.72 0.12 6.01
C VAL A 282 -3.60 0.74 6.83
N THR A 283 -2.42 0.91 6.24
CA THR A 283 -1.19 1.34 6.93
C THR A 283 -0.88 0.42 8.12
N ALA A 284 -0.73 -0.87 7.83
CA ALA A 284 -0.60 -1.95 8.84
C ALA A 284 0.52 -1.72 9.85
N SER A 285 1.57 -0.97 9.48
CA SER A 285 2.65 -0.57 10.39
C SER A 285 2.16 0.25 11.60
N ASN A 286 1.04 0.95 11.48
CA ASN A 286 0.41 1.66 12.61
C ASN A 286 -0.42 0.72 13.50
N HIS A 287 -0.62 -0.53 13.09
CA HIS A 287 -1.53 -1.50 13.71
C HIS A 287 -0.87 -2.88 13.90
N GLU A 288 0.46 -2.98 13.97
CA GLU A 288 1.21 -4.25 13.99
C GLU A 288 0.64 -5.28 14.97
N THR A 289 0.42 -4.87 16.24
CA THR A 289 -0.11 -5.77 17.27
C THR A 289 -1.52 -6.28 16.93
N ARG A 290 -2.37 -5.42 16.35
CA ARG A 290 -3.73 -5.75 15.96
C ARG A 290 -3.73 -6.72 14.79
N VAL A 291 -2.99 -6.37 13.73
CA VAL A 291 -2.85 -7.17 12.51
C VAL A 291 -2.26 -8.55 12.80
N ALA A 292 -1.27 -8.63 13.71
CA ALA A 292 -0.67 -9.90 14.12
C ALA A 292 -1.63 -10.82 14.90
N ARG A 293 -2.69 -10.27 15.50
CA ARG A 293 -3.70 -11.02 16.30
C ARG A 293 -4.95 -11.36 15.49
N MET A 294 -5.12 -10.79 14.30
CA MET A 294 -6.29 -11.08 13.46
C MET A 294 -6.39 -12.57 13.14
N SER A 295 -7.59 -13.10 13.21
CA SER A 295 -7.93 -14.48 12.85
C SER A 295 -9.27 -14.52 12.11
N ALA A 296 -9.59 -15.66 11.50
CA ALA A 296 -10.87 -15.84 10.79
C ALA A 296 -12.11 -15.63 11.69
N THR A 297 -11.96 -15.85 13.00
CA THR A 297 -13.03 -15.69 14.00
C THR A 297 -12.98 -14.39 14.79
N ASP A 298 -11.85 -13.68 14.74
CA ASP A 298 -11.66 -12.37 15.40
C ASP A 298 -10.91 -11.41 14.46
N PRO A 299 -11.64 -10.53 13.77
CA PRO A 299 -11.03 -9.52 12.89
C PRO A 299 -10.26 -8.44 13.65
N CYS A 300 -10.24 -8.47 14.98
CA CYS A 300 -9.71 -7.38 15.81
C CYS A 300 -10.29 -6.00 15.43
N ALA A 301 -11.50 -5.99 14.89
CA ALA A 301 -12.24 -4.84 14.42
C ALA A 301 -13.67 -4.88 14.95
N ARG A 302 -14.27 -3.71 15.18
CA ARG A 302 -15.67 -3.65 15.66
C ARG A 302 -16.63 -4.08 14.56
N PRO A 303 -17.71 -4.81 14.88
CA PRO A 303 -18.78 -5.10 13.94
C PRO A 303 -19.32 -3.82 13.28
N GLY A 304 -19.51 -3.85 11.96
CA GLY A 304 -19.97 -2.71 11.17
C GLY A 304 -18.89 -1.72 10.74
N THR A 305 -17.62 -1.97 11.02
CA THR A 305 -16.48 -1.21 10.47
C THR A 305 -16.05 -1.74 9.10
N VAL A 306 -15.23 -0.97 8.38
CA VAL A 306 -14.75 -1.35 7.04
C VAL A 306 -13.99 -2.67 7.08
N ILE A 307 -13.03 -2.84 8.01
CA ILE A 307 -12.25 -4.08 8.09
C ILE A 307 -13.13 -5.28 8.41
N HIS A 308 -14.09 -5.14 9.33
CA HIS A 308 -15.01 -6.23 9.63
C HIS A 308 -15.80 -6.66 8.40
N GLY A 309 -16.37 -5.70 7.66
CA GLY A 309 -17.14 -6.00 6.43
C GLY A 309 -16.29 -6.65 5.33
N LEU A 310 -15.04 -6.24 5.16
CA LEU A 310 -14.15 -6.85 4.16
C LEU A 310 -13.74 -8.28 4.53
N MET A 311 -13.58 -8.57 5.82
CA MET A 311 -13.32 -9.94 6.28
C MET A 311 -14.54 -10.85 6.12
N ASP A 312 -15.74 -10.36 6.40
CA ASP A 312 -16.97 -11.10 6.16
C ASP A 312 -17.14 -11.42 4.66
N ALA A 313 -16.82 -10.46 3.78
CA ALA A 313 -16.86 -10.65 2.34
C ALA A 313 -15.85 -11.73 1.89
N ASP A 314 -14.58 -11.70 2.36
CA ASP A 314 -13.58 -12.73 2.05
C ASP A 314 -14.06 -14.12 2.53
N ALA A 315 -14.56 -14.22 3.76
CA ALA A 315 -15.08 -15.49 4.30
C ALA A 315 -16.24 -16.05 3.45
N GLY A 316 -17.16 -15.20 3.00
CA GLY A 316 -18.25 -15.60 2.10
C GLY A 316 -17.75 -16.12 0.75
N MET A 317 -16.74 -15.49 0.18
CA MET A 317 -16.13 -15.90 -1.09
C MET A 317 -15.39 -17.24 -0.99
N GLN A 318 -14.66 -17.48 0.10
CA GLN A 318 -13.98 -18.76 0.36
C GLN A 318 -14.98 -19.93 0.45
N GLN A 319 -16.12 -19.73 1.10
CA GLN A 319 -17.19 -20.73 1.18
C GLN A 319 -17.83 -21.02 -0.19
N GLY A 320 -17.94 -20.00 -1.05
CA GLY A 320 -18.44 -20.16 -2.43
C GLY A 320 -17.51 -20.99 -3.30
N LYS A 321 -16.20 -20.80 -3.22
CA LYS A 321 -15.18 -21.57 -3.96
C LYS A 321 -15.17 -23.05 -3.53
N GLY A 322 -15.32 -23.35 -2.26
CA GLY A 322 -15.34 -24.73 -1.74
C GLY A 322 -16.55 -25.57 -2.23
N ARG A 323 -17.64 -24.92 -2.67
CA ARG A 323 -18.82 -25.61 -3.22
C ARG A 323 -18.68 -25.97 -4.71
N VAL A 324 -17.84 -25.25 -5.46
CA VAL A 324 -17.64 -25.48 -6.92
C VAL A 324 -16.62 -26.60 -7.17
N THR A 325 -15.72 -26.86 -6.26
CA THR A 325 -14.70 -27.91 -6.40
C THR A 325 -15.14 -29.29 -5.88
N ALA A 326 -16.33 -29.40 -5.29
CA ALA A 326 -16.89 -30.65 -4.75
C ALA A 326 -18.04 -31.25 -5.62
N GLY A 327 -18.16 -30.79 -6.89
CA GLY A 327 -19.15 -31.26 -7.85
C GLY A 327 -18.58 -32.09 -8.99
#